data_3374dfb2ace325503d87b592159aba16
#
_entry.id   3374dfb2ace325503d87b592159aba16
#
_cell.length_a   1.000
_cell.length_b   1.000
_cell.length_c   1.000
_cell.angle_alpha   90.00
_cell.angle_beta   90.00
_cell.angle_gamma   90.00
#
_symmetry.space_group_name_H-M   'P 1'
#
loop_
_entity.id
_entity.type
_entity.pdbx_description
1 polymer ?
#
loop_
_entity_poly.entity_id
_entity_poly.type
_entity_poly.pdbx_seq_one_letter_code
_entity_poly.pdbx_strand_id
1 'polypeptide(L)'
;MVQAFDDTRTPRLLTPRTGGAPTTGRIPPHNLEAEESVLGAMLLSRDAIASAMETCKAEDFYKASHGYIFEAITSLYGRGEPADYVTVIEELRRRELLESIGDTSVLVSLLANTPSASNAEYYAKIVEELALLRRLVAVAGEISELGYSVPEDVSEVLDRAESLVFDVAQRRVVDTMTPLEELLGAT
;
A
#
# COMPACT_ATOMS: atom_id res chain seq x y z
N MET A 1 -6.43 10.75 -72.73
CA MET A 1 -5.32 10.90 -71.74
C MET A 1 -5.93 10.66 -70.35
N VAL A 2 -5.92 9.43 -69.90
CA VAL A 2 -6.58 9.00 -68.66
C VAL A 2 -5.45 8.64 -67.69
N GLN A 3 -5.33 9.41 -66.57
CA GLN A 3 -4.37 9.15 -65.50
C GLN A 3 -4.86 7.99 -64.63
N ALA A 4 -4.08 6.93 -64.57
CA ALA A 4 -4.29 5.82 -63.68
C ALA A 4 -3.94 6.24 -62.22
N PHE A 5 -4.90 6.06 -61.31
CA PHE A 5 -4.68 6.13 -59.85
C PHE A 5 -3.99 4.84 -59.41
N ASP A 6 -2.76 4.99 -58.96
CA ASP A 6 -2.00 3.91 -58.33
C ASP A 6 -2.32 3.88 -56.82
N ASP A 7 -3.25 2.99 -56.42
CA ASP A 7 -3.66 2.78 -55.03
C ASP A 7 -3.02 1.49 -54.49
N THR A 8 -1.70 1.54 -54.28
CA THR A 8 -0.97 0.48 -53.56
C THR A 8 -0.74 0.86 -52.10
N ARG A 9 -1.84 1.00 -51.32
CA ARG A 9 -1.75 0.98 -49.89
C ARG A 9 -1.63 -0.46 -49.41
N THR A 10 -0.41 -0.94 -49.27
CA THR A 10 -0.11 -2.17 -48.52
C THR A 10 -0.62 -2.05 -47.09
N PRO A 11 -1.43 -2.98 -46.60
CA PRO A 11 -1.85 -2.99 -45.20
C PRO A 11 -0.59 -3.12 -44.32
N ARG A 12 -0.36 -2.13 -43.47
CA ARG A 12 0.68 -2.17 -42.44
C ARG A 12 0.32 -3.29 -41.47
N LEU A 13 0.97 -4.45 -41.62
CA LEU A 13 0.90 -5.55 -40.67
C LEU A 13 1.29 -5.00 -39.30
N LEU A 14 0.32 -4.92 -38.41
CA LEU A 14 0.55 -4.67 -36.98
C LEU A 14 1.38 -5.84 -36.47
N THR A 15 2.67 -5.62 -36.29
CA THR A 15 3.52 -6.57 -35.57
C THR A 15 2.90 -6.77 -34.19
N PRO A 16 2.65 -8.02 -33.73
CA PRO A 16 2.21 -8.26 -32.37
C PRO A 16 3.23 -7.63 -31.43
N ARG A 17 2.78 -6.70 -30.58
CA ARG A 17 3.63 -6.23 -29.45
C ARG A 17 3.88 -7.45 -28.59
N THR A 18 5.03 -8.07 -28.78
CA THR A 18 5.52 -9.15 -27.92
C THR A 18 5.34 -8.74 -26.48
N GLY A 19 4.56 -9.56 -25.78
CA GLY A 19 4.11 -9.38 -24.44
C GLY A 19 5.18 -8.89 -23.50
N GLY A 20 4.76 -8.10 -22.54
CA GLY A 20 5.61 -7.62 -21.46
C GLY A 20 6.44 -8.77 -20.90
N ALA A 21 7.74 -8.53 -20.70
CA ALA A 21 8.62 -9.49 -20.07
C ALA A 21 8.00 -10.00 -18.76
N PRO A 22 8.15 -11.28 -18.43
CA PRO A 22 7.62 -11.83 -17.18
C PRO A 22 8.10 -10.98 -16.02
N THR A 23 7.18 -10.63 -15.09
CA THR A 23 7.44 -9.81 -13.90
C THR A 23 8.39 -10.44 -12.89
N THR A 24 8.96 -11.60 -13.22
CA THR A 24 9.95 -12.34 -12.44
C THR A 24 11.23 -11.52 -12.29
N GLY A 25 11.36 -10.85 -11.14
CA GLY A 25 12.59 -10.12 -10.77
C GLY A 25 12.42 -8.64 -10.44
N ARG A 26 11.24 -8.06 -10.58
CA ARG A 26 11.00 -6.68 -10.14
C ARG A 26 10.70 -6.64 -8.65
N ILE A 27 11.47 -5.81 -7.92
CA ILE A 27 11.22 -5.56 -6.50
C ILE A 27 9.92 -4.76 -6.39
N PRO A 28 8.96 -5.19 -5.53
CA PRO A 28 7.71 -4.44 -5.32
C PRO A 28 7.99 -3.01 -4.83
N PRO A 29 7.16 -2.02 -5.18
CA PRO A 29 7.30 -0.64 -4.71
C PRO A 29 7.31 -0.57 -3.18
N HIS A 30 8.33 0.05 -2.59
CA HIS A 30 8.46 0.25 -1.15
C HIS A 30 9.40 1.42 -0.82
N ASN A 31 9.27 1.94 0.40
CA ASN A 31 10.18 2.93 0.97
C ASN A 31 10.38 2.64 2.46
N LEU A 32 11.44 1.89 2.78
CA LEU A 32 11.73 1.49 4.17
C LEU A 32 12.03 2.68 5.07
N GLU A 33 12.63 3.74 4.55
CA GLU A 33 12.91 4.96 5.31
C GLU A 33 11.61 5.66 5.74
N ALA A 34 10.59 5.72 4.86
CA ALA A 34 9.28 6.24 5.21
C ALA A 34 8.58 5.34 6.25
N GLU A 35 8.65 4.01 6.10
CA GLU A 35 8.10 3.07 7.08
C GLU A 35 8.74 3.23 8.46
N GLU A 36 10.08 3.34 8.53
CA GLU A 36 10.81 3.57 9.77
C GLU A 36 10.45 4.93 10.39
N SER A 37 10.33 5.96 9.53
CA SER A 37 10.01 7.32 9.99
C SER A 37 8.60 7.44 10.58
N VAL A 38 7.59 6.78 9.97
CA VAL A 38 6.23 6.79 10.53
C VAL A 38 6.18 6.04 11.87
N LEU A 39 6.79 4.86 11.96
CA LEU A 39 6.81 4.09 13.20
C LEU A 39 7.55 4.80 14.34
N GLY A 40 8.69 5.39 14.02
CA GLY A 40 9.43 6.16 15.01
C GLY A 40 8.70 7.44 15.45
N ALA A 41 7.99 8.11 14.53
CA ALA A 41 7.12 9.23 14.88
C ALA A 41 5.98 8.82 15.82
N MET A 42 5.35 7.66 15.58
CA MET A 42 4.30 7.10 16.44
C MET A 42 4.82 6.76 17.85
N LEU A 43 6.05 6.30 17.98
CA LEU A 43 6.69 6.04 19.29
C LEU A 43 7.00 7.33 20.06
N LEU A 44 7.13 8.47 19.37
CA LEU A 44 7.47 9.77 19.95
C LEU A 44 6.26 10.64 20.27
N SER A 45 5.13 10.46 19.58
CA SER A 45 3.97 11.35 19.68
C SER A 45 2.65 10.61 19.54
N ARG A 46 1.73 10.87 20.49
CA ARG A 46 0.37 10.36 20.45
C ARG A 46 -0.43 10.89 19.23
N ASP A 47 -0.19 12.14 18.86
CA ASP A 47 -0.84 12.76 17.70
C ASP A 47 -0.36 12.11 16.39
N ALA A 48 0.93 11.72 16.33
CA ALA A 48 1.48 10.97 15.21
C ALA A 48 0.81 9.60 15.05
N ILE A 49 0.42 8.94 16.15
CA ILE A 49 -0.32 7.67 16.09
C ILE A 49 -1.69 7.91 15.43
N ALA A 50 -2.43 8.93 15.88
CA ALA A 50 -3.74 9.25 15.32
C ALA A 50 -3.64 9.51 13.81
N SER A 51 -2.74 10.41 13.37
CA SER A 51 -2.53 10.75 11.97
C SER A 51 -2.12 9.54 11.12
N ALA A 52 -1.24 8.67 11.65
CA ALA A 52 -0.83 7.47 10.93
C ALA A 52 -1.96 6.45 10.78
N MET A 53 -2.80 6.28 11.81
CA MET A 53 -3.96 5.36 11.78
C MET A 53 -5.06 5.80 10.81
N GLU A 54 -5.21 7.11 10.57
CA GLU A 54 -6.13 7.64 9.58
C GLU A 54 -5.69 7.33 8.14
N THR A 55 -4.39 7.24 7.92
CA THR A 55 -3.80 7.14 6.58
C THR A 55 -3.43 5.72 6.19
N CYS A 56 -2.79 4.95 7.07
CA CYS A 56 -2.27 3.62 6.73
C CYS A 56 -2.68 2.54 7.74
N LYS A 57 -2.53 1.29 7.33
CA LYS A 57 -2.82 0.08 8.11
C LYS A 57 -1.57 -0.80 8.19
N ALA A 58 -1.56 -1.78 9.09
CA ALA A 58 -0.44 -2.71 9.24
C ALA A 58 -0.10 -3.47 7.94
N GLU A 59 -1.11 -3.80 7.14
CA GLU A 59 -0.96 -4.48 5.84
C GLU A 59 -0.31 -3.61 4.75
N ASP A 60 -0.19 -2.29 4.98
CA ASP A 60 0.41 -1.36 4.05
C ASP A 60 1.94 -1.31 4.16
N PHE A 61 2.49 -1.90 5.20
CA PHE A 61 3.95 -1.99 5.36
C PHE A 61 4.52 -3.10 4.46
N TYR A 62 5.61 -2.78 3.76
CA TYR A 62 6.34 -3.75 2.94
C TYR A 62 7.06 -4.79 3.81
N LYS A 63 7.67 -4.32 4.91
CA LYS A 63 8.36 -5.18 5.86
C LYS A 63 7.38 -5.67 6.91
N ALA A 64 7.15 -6.99 6.99
CA ALA A 64 6.20 -7.59 7.92
C ALA A 64 6.45 -7.19 9.38
N SER A 65 7.73 -7.09 9.79
CA SER A 65 8.09 -6.63 11.13
C SER A 65 7.63 -5.20 11.44
N HIS A 66 7.58 -4.32 10.45
CA HIS A 66 7.04 -2.96 10.61
C HIS A 66 5.52 -2.98 10.80
N GLY A 67 4.80 -3.85 10.07
CA GLY A 67 3.38 -4.09 10.28
C GLY A 67 3.07 -4.56 11.70
N TYR A 68 3.86 -5.49 12.25
CA TYR A 68 3.69 -5.97 13.65
C TYR A 68 3.92 -4.86 14.68
N ILE A 69 4.92 -3.99 14.46
CA ILE A 69 5.18 -2.85 15.34
C ILE A 69 4.00 -1.86 15.26
N PHE A 70 3.51 -1.56 14.06
CA PHE A 70 2.36 -0.70 13.86
C PHE A 70 1.12 -1.23 14.59
N GLU A 71 0.80 -2.52 14.48
CA GLU A 71 -0.32 -3.15 15.21
C GLU A 71 -0.15 -3.09 16.73
N ALA A 72 1.07 -3.29 17.24
CA ALA A 72 1.33 -3.19 18.67
C ALA A 72 1.07 -1.77 19.19
N ILE A 73 1.57 -0.74 18.47
CA ILE A 73 1.36 0.67 18.80
C ILE A 73 -0.13 1.02 18.76
N THR A 74 -0.83 0.68 17.68
CA THR A 74 -2.25 1.02 17.49
C THR A 74 -3.16 0.30 18.49
N SER A 75 -2.81 -0.93 18.87
CA SER A 75 -3.53 -1.67 19.91
C SER A 75 -3.39 -1.02 21.29
N LEU A 76 -2.19 -0.58 21.68
CA LEU A 76 -1.96 0.16 22.94
C LEU A 76 -2.74 1.48 22.91
N TYR A 77 -2.66 2.21 21.81
CA TYR A 77 -3.38 3.46 21.63
C TYR A 77 -4.90 3.29 21.77
N GLY A 78 -5.47 2.25 21.14
CA GLY A 78 -6.90 1.93 21.19
C GLY A 78 -7.39 1.56 22.61
N ARG A 79 -6.51 1.03 23.46
CA ARG A 79 -6.79 0.77 24.89
C ARG A 79 -6.58 2.00 25.79
N GLY A 80 -6.11 3.12 25.22
CA GLY A 80 -5.77 4.32 25.98
C GLY A 80 -4.46 4.21 26.77
N GLU A 81 -3.66 3.17 26.50
CA GLU A 81 -2.37 2.92 27.12
C GLU A 81 -1.25 3.75 26.44
N PRO A 82 -0.17 4.09 27.14
CA PRO A 82 1.01 4.67 26.52
C PRO A 82 1.58 3.73 25.45
N ALA A 83 1.99 4.27 24.32
CA ALA A 83 2.62 3.51 23.23
C ALA A 83 4.06 3.98 23.03
N ASP A 84 4.87 3.84 24.06
CA ASP A 84 6.30 4.14 24.06
C ASP A 84 7.16 2.88 23.84
N TYR A 85 8.46 3.08 23.77
CA TYR A 85 9.44 2.00 23.60
C TYR A 85 9.24 0.82 24.58
N VAL A 86 8.97 1.09 25.86
CA VAL A 86 8.87 0.06 26.90
C VAL A 86 7.58 -0.73 26.74
N THR A 87 6.46 -0.04 26.61
CA THR A 87 5.13 -0.64 26.49
C THR A 87 4.95 -1.42 25.18
N VAL A 88 5.52 -0.93 24.09
CA VAL A 88 5.50 -1.64 22.80
C VAL A 88 6.32 -2.91 22.83
N ILE A 89 7.47 -2.94 23.50
CA ILE A 89 8.25 -4.19 23.71
C ILE A 89 7.42 -5.21 24.49
N GLU A 90 6.78 -4.79 25.57
CA GLU A 90 5.95 -5.71 26.39
C GLU A 90 4.73 -6.23 25.58
N GLU A 91 4.11 -5.38 24.77
CA GLU A 91 3.01 -5.79 23.89
C GLU A 91 3.48 -6.79 22.83
N LEU A 92 4.64 -6.54 22.18
CA LEU A 92 5.23 -7.47 21.21
C LEU A 92 5.66 -8.80 21.86
N ARG A 93 6.19 -8.76 23.09
CA ARG A 93 6.52 -9.95 23.84
C ARG A 93 5.27 -10.77 24.19
N ARG A 94 4.21 -10.12 24.63
CA ARG A 94 2.91 -10.75 24.94
C ARG A 94 2.28 -11.44 23.73
N ARG A 95 2.53 -10.88 22.53
CA ARG A 95 2.08 -11.43 21.23
C ARG A 95 3.03 -12.47 20.65
N GLU A 96 4.14 -12.77 21.29
CA GLU A 96 5.20 -13.66 20.80
C GLU A 96 5.82 -13.20 19.47
N LEU A 97 5.82 -11.88 19.20
CA LEU A 97 6.32 -11.28 17.96
C LEU A 97 7.71 -10.67 18.06
N LEU A 98 8.34 -10.69 19.25
CA LEU A 98 9.63 -10.03 19.48
C LEU A 98 10.74 -10.58 18.56
N GLU A 99 10.79 -11.91 18.39
CA GLU A 99 11.75 -12.55 17.48
C GLU A 99 11.45 -12.21 16.01
N SER A 100 10.17 -12.07 15.65
CA SER A 100 9.72 -11.76 14.29
C SER A 100 10.10 -10.34 13.85
N ILE A 101 10.29 -9.42 14.79
CA ILE A 101 10.76 -8.05 14.47
C ILE A 101 12.29 -7.95 14.42
N GLY A 102 13.02 -8.97 14.90
CA GLY A 102 14.47 -9.05 14.84
C GLY A 102 15.21 -8.66 16.13
N ASP A 103 14.56 -8.14 17.14
CA ASP A 103 15.04 -7.78 18.48
C ASP A 103 14.59 -6.35 18.86
N THR A 104 14.70 -6.03 20.14
CA THR A 104 14.36 -4.71 20.72
C THR A 104 15.19 -3.55 20.14
N SER A 105 16.39 -3.82 19.63
CA SER A 105 17.25 -2.82 18.97
C SER A 105 16.60 -2.14 17.76
N VAL A 106 15.66 -2.82 17.09
CA VAL A 106 14.90 -2.23 15.97
C VAL A 106 14.13 -0.99 16.43
N LEU A 107 13.44 -1.06 17.58
CA LEU A 107 12.69 0.09 18.11
C LEU A 107 13.61 1.26 18.49
N VAL A 108 14.81 0.97 18.99
CA VAL A 108 15.82 2.01 19.26
C VAL A 108 16.25 2.69 17.96
N SER A 109 16.46 1.91 16.90
CA SER A 109 16.83 2.44 15.59
C SER A 109 15.72 3.30 14.99
N LEU A 110 14.45 2.89 15.13
CA LEU A 110 13.29 3.68 14.68
C LEU A 110 13.26 5.06 15.36
N LEU A 111 13.46 5.10 16.68
CA LEU A 111 13.51 6.36 17.43
C LEU A 111 14.68 7.26 17.01
N ALA A 112 15.86 6.66 16.81
CA ALA A 112 17.07 7.40 16.45
C ALA A 112 17.03 7.97 15.03
N ASN A 113 16.38 7.27 14.09
CA ASN A 113 16.36 7.62 12.68
C ASN A 113 15.14 8.47 12.28
N THR A 114 14.25 8.81 13.20
CA THR A 114 13.04 9.61 12.89
C THR A 114 13.39 11.09 12.76
N PRO A 115 13.22 11.70 11.58
CA PRO A 115 13.63 13.10 11.39
C PRO A 115 12.71 14.07 12.13
N SER A 116 11.39 13.80 12.16
CA SER A 116 10.40 14.63 12.83
C SER A 116 9.09 13.86 13.06
N ALA A 117 8.60 13.86 14.30
CA ALA A 117 7.30 13.29 14.62
C ALA A 117 6.12 14.07 14.01
N SER A 118 6.30 15.38 13.76
CA SER A 118 5.27 16.24 13.16
C SER A 118 4.95 15.89 11.69
N ASN A 119 5.80 15.11 11.03
CA ASN A 119 5.63 14.74 9.64
C ASN A 119 5.04 13.31 9.48
N ALA A 120 4.49 12.73 10.55
CA ALA A 120 3.97 11.36 10.55
C ALA A 120 2.94 11.11 9.44
N GLU A 121 2.00 12.03 9.25
CA GLU A 121 0.98 11.96 8.18
C GLU A 121 1.64 11.88 6.79
N TYR A 122 2.66 12.69 6.55
CA TYR A 122 3.36 12.68 5.26
C TYR A 122 4.09 11.36 5.01
N TYR A 123 4.74 10.81 6.03
CA TYR A 123 5.40 9.50 5.91
C TYR A 123 4.37 8.37 5.73
N ALA A 124 3.26 8.41 6.47
CA ALA A 124 2.17 7.45 6.35
C ALA A 124 1.58 7.45 4.94
N LYS A 125 1.40 8.62 4.33
CA LYS A 125 0.92 8.75 2.95
C LYS A 125 1.86 8.12 1.93
N ILE A 126 3.18 8.25 2.10
CA ILE A 126 4.15 7.56 1.23
C ILE A 126 3.99 6.04 1.35
N VAL A 127 3.81 5.52 2.56
CA VAL A 127 3.62 4.08 2.81
C VAL A 127 2.33 3.59 2.14
N GLU A 128 1.21 4.31 2.31
CA GLU A 128 -0.09 4.01 1.70
C GLU A 128 -0.02 4.00 0.16
N GLU A 129 0.53 5.05 -0.45
CA GLU A 129 0.65 5.15 -1.91
C GLU A 129 1.44 3.97 -2.50
N LEU A 130 2.54 3.58 -1.85
CA LEU A 130 3.34 2.44 -2.29
C LEU A 130 2.64 1.09 -2.04
N ALA A 131 1.86 0.98 -0.98
CA ALA A 131 1.00 -0.18 -0.73
C ALA A 131 -0.07 -0.32 -1.82
N LEU A 132 -0.71 0.77 -2.22
CA LEU A 132 -1.69 0.79 -3.30
C LEU A 132 -1.07 0.31 -4.62
N LEU A 133 0.16 0.75 -4.94
CA LEU A 133 0.88 0.26 -6.11
C LEU A 133 1.19 -1.24 -6.03
N ARG A 134 1.55 -1.76 -4.86
CA ARG A 134 1.76 -3.21 -4.65
C ARG A 134 0.47 -4.01 -4.87
N ARG A 135 -0.65 -3.53 -4.36
CA ARG A 135 -1.97 -4.15 -4.60
C ARG A 135 -2.33 -4.16 -6.08
N LEU A 136 -2.09 -3.04 -6.78
CA LEU A 136 -2.33 -2.96 -8.22
C LEU A 136 -1.47 -3.97 -8.99
N VAL A 137 -0.20 -4.14 -8.62
CA VAL A 137 0.69 -5.14 -9.22
C VAL A 137 0.20 -6.56 -8.96
N ALA A 138 -0.27 -6.86 -7.73
CA ALA A 138 -0.81 -8.17 -7.38
C ALA A 138 -2.09 -8.48 -8.18
N VAL A 139 -3.03 -7.53 -8.26
CA VAL A 139 -4.28 -7.66 -9.03
C VAL A 139 -4.00 -7.83 -10.52
N ALA A 140 -3.03 -7.10 -11.08
CA ALA A 140 -2.62 -7.28 -12.47
C ALA A 140 -2.07 -8.69 -12.74
N GLY A 141 -1.37 -9.28 -11.77
CA GLY A 141 -0.94 -10.68 -11.81
C GLY A 141 -2.13 -11.65 -11.81
N GLU A 142 -3.09 -11.47 -10.89
CA GLU A 142 -4.30 -12.29 -10.81
C GLU A 142 -5.12 -12.22 -12.12
N ILE A 143 -5.32 -11.02 -12.67
CA ILE A 143 -6.02 -10.84 -13.96
C ILE A 143 -5.26 -11.55 -15.09
N SER A 144 -3.94 -11.50 -15.09
CA SER A 144 -3.13 -12.21 -16.07
C SER A 144 -3.34 -13.73 -16.00
N GLU A 145 -3.34 -14.30 -14.79
CA GLU A 145 -3.59 -15.73 -14.57
C GLU A 145 -5.01 -16.13 -15.01
N LEU A 146 -6.03 -15.29 -14.72
CA LEU A 146 -7.40 -15.50 -15.21
C LEU A 146 -7.45 -15.58 -16.73
N GLY A 147 -6.73 -14.72 -17.45
CA GLY A 147 -6.66 -14.75 -18.91
C GLY A 147 -5.97 -16.00 -19.47
N TYR A 148 -4.92 -16.48 -18.81
CA TYR A 148 -4.20 -17.70 -19.21
C TYR A 148 -4.97 -19.00 -18.90
N SER A 149 -5.94 -18.99 -17.98
CA SER A 149 -6.73 -20.17 -17.62
C SER A 149 -7.65 -20.66 -18.74
N VAL A 150 -7.84 -19.90 -19.81
CA VAL A 150 -8.73 -20.19 -20.96
C VAL A 150 -10.10 -20.68 -20.50
N PRO A 151 -10.88 -19.83 -19.80
CA PRO A 151 -12.16 -20.23 -19.22
C PRO A 151 -13.21 -20.52 -20.29
N GLU A 152 -14.24 -21.31 -19.96
CA GLU A 152 -15.39 -21.59 -20.84
C GLU A 152 -16.27 -20.36 -21.03
N ASP A 153 -16.41 -19.51 -19.98
CA ASP A 153 -17.15 -18.25 -20.03
C ASP A 153 -16.20 -17.04 -19.89
N VAL A 154 -16.01 -16.35 -20.99
CA VAL A 154 -15.18 -15.14 -21.05
C VAL A 154 -15.83 -13.96 -20.29
N SER A 155 -17.17 -13.91 -20.24
CA SER A 155 -17.90 -12.81 -19.56
C SER A 155 -17.66 -12.86 -18.07
N GLU A 156 -17.67 -14.04 -17.45
CA GLU A 156 -17.39 -14.22 -16.02
C GLU A 156 -15.97 -13.75 -15.65
N VAL A 157 -15.00 -14.01 -16.52
CA VAL A 157 -13.63 -13.56 -16.31
C VAL A 157 -13.49 -12.05 -16.41
N LEU A 158 -14.21 -11.42 -17.35
CA LEU A 158 -14.20 -9.96 -17.47
C LEU A 158 -14.86 -9.31 -16.25
N ASP A 159 -15.99 -9.81 -15.77
CA ASP A 159 -16.65 -9.31 -14.57
C ASP A 159 -15.76 -9.45 -13.33
N ARG A 160 -15.05 -10.59 -13.23
CA ARG A 160 -14.09 -10.80 -12.14
C ARG A 160 -12.91 -9.81 -12.21
N ALA A 161 -12.35 -9.59 -13.40
CA ALA A 161 -11.26 -8.65 -13.60
C ALA A 161 -11.69 -7.21 -13.26
N GLU A 162 -12.89 -6.81 -13.66
CA GLU A 162 -13.47 -5.50 -13.33
C GLU A 162 -13.63 -5.34 -11.81
N SER A 163 -14.19 -6.35 -11.13
CA SER A 163 -14.34 -6.34 -9.66
C SER A 163 -12.98 -6.17 -8.96
N LEU A 164 -11.95 -6.90 -9.37
CA LEU A 164 -10.61 -6.82 -8.79
C LEU A 164 -10.00 -5.42 -8.92
N VAL A 165 -10.14 -4.78 -10.09
CA VAL A 165 -9.65 -3.40 -10.30
C VAL A 165 -10.47 -2.40 -9.49
N PHE A 166 -11.80 -2.58 -9.43
CA PHE A 166 -12.70 -1.72 -8.67
C PHE A 166 -12.38 -1.74 -7.17
N ASP A 167 -12.09 -2.92 -6.59
CA ASP A 167 -11.74 -3.06 -5.18
C ASP A 167 -10.47 -2.29 -4.81
N VAL A 168 -9.48 -2.25 -5.72
CA VAL A 168 -8.27 -1.43 -5.53
C VAL A 168 -8.60 0.06 -5.58
N ALA A 169 -9.48 0.47 -6.51
CA ALA A 169 -9.84 1.88 -6.67
C ALA A 169 -10.73 2.41 -5.53
N GLN A 170 -11.65 1.58 -5.00
CA GLN A 170 -12.58 1.96 -3.95
C GLN A 170 -11.89 2.28 -2.62
N ARG A 171 -10.83 1.56 -2.26
CA ARG A 171 -10.06 1.84 -1.04
C ARG A 171 -9.48 3.26 -1.02
N ARG A 172 -9.17 3.83 -2.19
CA ARG A 172 -8.72 5.22 -2.33
C ARG A 172 -9.82 6.25 -2.06
N VAL A 173 -11.08 5.91 -2.32
CA VAL A 173 -12.22 6.85 -2.21
C VAL A 173 -12.73 6.94 -0.77
N VAL A 174 -12.68 5.86 0.00
CA VAL A 174 -13.15 5.85 1.40
C VAL A 174 -12.29 6.76 2.28
N ASP A 175 -11.00 6.88 2.01
CA ASP A 175 -10.08 7.74 2.76
C ASP A 175 -10.21 9.24 2.41
N THR A 176 -10.96 9.60 1.36
CA THR A 176 -11.15 10.99 0.91
C THR A 176 -12.50 11.59 1.31
N MET A 177 -13.39 10.81 1.92
CA MET A 177 -14.68 11.30 2.40
C MET A 177 -14.54 11.94 3.79
N THR A 178 -14.29 13.24 3.83
CA THR A 178 -14.50 14.04 5.03
C THR A 178 -15.99 14.06 5.37
N PRO A 179 -16.42 13.71 6.60
CA PRO A 179 -17.81 13.78 6.98
C PRO A 179 -18.36 15.20 6.77
N LEU A 180 -19.51 15.32 6.13
CA LEU A 180 -20.18 16.61 5.86
C LEU A 180 -20.46 17.42 7.15
N GLU A 181 -20.44 16.78 8.30
CA GLU A 181 -20.62 17.42 9.63
C GLU A 181 -19.48 18.40 9.98
N GLU A 182 -18.25 18.14 9.54
CA GLU A 182 -17.12 19.06 9.76
C GLU A 182 -17.20 20.32 8.89
N LEU A 183 -17.85 20.24 7.73
CA LEU A 183 -18.06 21.40 6.83
C LEU A 183 -19.23 22.29 7.27
N LEU A 184 -20.15 21.80 8.09
CA LEU A 184 -21.32 22.56 8.57
C LEU A 184 -21.11 23.21 9.94
N GLY A 185 -20.02 22.89 10.64
CA GLY A 185 -19.69 23.44 11.97
C GLY A 185 -18.94 24.78 11.95
N ALA A 186 -18.63 25.35 10.79
CA ALA A 186 -17.83 26.58 10.61
C ALA A 186 -18.69 27.79 10.19
N THR A 187 -19.93 27.92 10.75
CA THR A 187 -20.75 29.12 10.53
C THR A 187 -21.18 29.72 11.87
#